data_b521e3e4d669828e7595c5bcc522f0f7
#
_entry.id   b521e3e4d669828e7595c5bcc522f0f7
#
_cell.length_a   1.000
_cell.length_b   1.000
_cell.length_c   1.000
_cell.angle_alpha   90.00
_cell.angle_beta   90.00
_cell.angle_gamma   90.00
#
_symmetry.space_group_name_H-M   'P 1'
#
loop_
_entity.id
_entity.type
_entity.pdbx_description
1 polymer ?
#
loop_
_entity_poly.entity_id
_entity_poly.type
_entity_poly.pdbx_seq_one_letter_code
_entity_poly.pdbx_strand_id
1 'polypeptide(L)'
;MSDIIYTFKNNAYFNITNRCTCKCIFCIRNEHEAIGEATELWHDHNPSFEEIKAAIDAFDFTNYPEAVFCGYGEPTCAYDNLIAAAKYMKEKHPEVLLRVNTNGLGELFNKKPIAEEMAKYIDAVSISLNAPTAERYQEVTQPCFENAFPDMLAFAEKAKKLFSSVQFSLVSIISQEEIDASQKIADKMGIPLKVRIYS
;
A
#
# COMPACT_ATOMS: atom_id res chain seq x y z
N MET A 1 13.38 -7.90 -17.29
CA MET A 1 13.23 -6.62 -16.53
C MET A 1 11.86 -6.70 -15.86
N SER A 2 11.81 -6.49 -14.57
CA SER A 2 10.57 -6.59 -13.79
C SER A 2 9.62 -5.43 -14.09
N ASP A 3 8.32 -5.69 -13.94
CA ASP A 3 7.29 -4.72 -14.24
C ASP A 3 7.19 -3.66 -13.14
N ILE A 4 7.48 -2.40 -13.48
CA ILE A 4 7.27 -1.24 -12.60
C ILE A 4 5.79 -0.85 -12.59
N ILE A 5 5.12 -0.91 -13.75
CA ILE A 5 3.68 -0.70 -13.88
C ILE A 5 3.08 -1.97 -14.44
N TYR A 6 2.01 -2.45 -13.81
CA TYR A 6 1.23 -3.61 -14.25
C TYR A 6 -0.26 -3.34 -14.04
N THR A 7 -1.12 -4.17 -14.63
CA THR A 7 -2.57 -4.03 -14.52
C THR A 7 -3.19 -5.19 -13.76
N PHE A 8 -4.18 -4.88 -12.96
CA PHE A 8 -5.00 -5.86 -12.26
C PHE A 8 -6.39 -5.29 -11.97
N LYS A 9 -7.46 -6.02 -12.33
CA LYS A 9 -8.87 -5.63 -12.09
C LYS A 9 -9.18 -4.18 -12.47
N ASN A 10 -8.86 -3.78 -13.68
CA ASN A 10 -9.11 -2.44 -14.24
C ASN A 10 -8.38 -1.27 -13.55
N ASN A 11 -7.36 -1.53 -12.76
CA ASN A 11 -6.49 -0.52 -12.18
C ASN A 11 -5.05 -0.71 -12.67
N ALA A 12 -4.31 0.40 -12.77
CA ALA A 12 -2.86 0.37 -12.91
C ALA A 12 -2.21 0.27 -11.54
N TYR A 13 -1.12 -0.48 -11.43
CA TYR A 13 -0.39 -0.67 -10.17
C TYR A 13 1.08 -0.32 -10.35
N PHE A 14 1.64 0.38 -9.36
CA PHE A 14 3.05 0.74 -9.30
C PHE A 14 3.80 -0.17 -8.32
N ASN A 15 4.70 -0.99 -8.83
CA ASN A 15 5.63 -1.79 -8.07
C ASN A 15 6.99 -1.08 -8.05
N ILE A 16 7.28 -0.35 -6.99
CA ILE A 16 8.43 0.56 -6.94
C ILE A 16 9.54 0.12 -5.97
N THR A 17 9.39 -1.04 -5.32
CA THR A 17 10.38 -1.58 -4.38
C THR A 17 10.06 -3.01 -3.98
N ASN A 18 11.11 -3.79 -3.69
CA ASN A 18 10.97 -5.09 -3.01
C ASN A 18 11.02 -4.98 -1.49
N ARG A 19 11.39 -3.79 -0.94
CA ARG A 19 11.54 -3.62 0.52
C ARG A 19 10.18 -3.59 1.20
N CYS A 20 10.09 -4.27 2.33
CA CYS A 20 8.91 -4.23 3.20
C CYS A 20 9.35 -4.35 4.65
N THR A 21 8.67 -3.66 5.56
CA THR A 21 8.87 -3.74 7.01
C THR A 21 8.15 -4.91 7.66
N CYS A 22 7.36 -5.68 6.89
CA CYS A 22 6.62 -6.85 7.35
C CYS A 22 7.04 -8.12 6.58
N LYS A 23 6.83 -9.28 7.24
CA LYS A 23 6.98 -10.62 6.66
C LYS A 23 5.68 -11.41 6.82
N CYS A 24 4.58 -10.84 6.31
CA CYS A 24 3.25 -11.42 6.46
C CYS A 24 3.21 -12.88 6.03
N ILE A 25 2.59 -13.75 6.84
CA ILE A 25 2.45 -15.19 6.53
C ILE A 25 1.59 -15.44 5.28
N PHE A 26 0.77 -14.48 4.89
CA PHE A 26 -0.12 -14.49 3.73
C PHE A 26 0.36 -13.58 2.61
N CYS A 27 1.64 -13.24 2.57
CA CYS A 27 2.15 -12.29 1.58
C CYS A 27 2.13 -12.93 0.19
N ILE A 28 1.39 -12.32 -0.73
CA ILE A 28 1.20 -12.80 -2.09
C ILE A 28 2.53 -13.05 -2.84
N ARG A 29 3.57 -12.31 -2.52
CA ARG A 29 4.91 -12.49 -3.10
C ARG A 29 5.58 -13.83 -2.76
N ASN A 30 5.06 -14.56 -1.74
CA ASN A 30 5.58 -15.87 -1.36
C ASN A 30 4.93 -17.00 -2.16
N GLU A 31 3.81 -16.74 -2.84
CA GLU A 31 2.99 -17.75 -3.51
C GLU A 31 2.90 -17.54 -5.03
N HIS A 32 3.14 -16.30 -5.48
CA HIS A 32 3.02 -15.95 -6.89
C HIS A 32 4.26 -15.21 -7.38
N GLU A 33 4.75 -15.57 -8.57
CA GLU A 33 5.83 -14.87 -9.24
C GLU A 33 5.35 -13.56 -9.90
N ALA A 34 4.06 -13.51 -10.24
CA ALA A 34 3.42 -12.35 -10.85
C ALA A 34 1.94 -12.25 -10.46
N ILE A 35 1.33 -11.08 -10.64
CA ILE A 35 -0.07 -10.77 -10.34
C ILE A 35 -0.67 -10.04 -11.54
N GLY A 36 -1.94 -10.35 -11.86
CA GLY A 36 -2.63 -9.70 -12.97
C GLY A 36 -1.95 -9.97 -14.29
N GLU A 37 -1.61 -8.92 -15.03
CA GLU A 37 -0.92 -9.01 -16.32
C GLU A 37 0.59 -8.81 -16.20
N ALA A 38 1.13 -8.75 -14.99
CA ALA A 38 2.57 -8.69 -14.78
C ALA A 38 3.26 -9.97 -15.24
N THR A 39 4.47 -9.83 -15.76
CA THR A 39 5.34 -10.96 -16.14
C THR A 39 6.32 -11.30 -15.02
N GLU A 40 6.85 -10.28 -14.33
CA GLU A 40 7.79 -10.40 -13.22
C GLU A 40 7.66 -9.19 -12.30
N LEU A 41 7.48 -9.41 -11.01
CA LEU A 41 7.37 -8.35 -10.01
C LEU A 41 8.57 -8.26 -9.06
N TRP A 42 9.48 -9.24 -9.06
CA TRP A 42 10.73 -9.14 -8.32
C TRP A 42 11.74 -8.28 -9.07
N HIS A 43 12.09 -7.13 -8.53
CA HIS A 43 13.12 -6.28 -9.09
C HIS A 43 14.51 -6.81 -8.78
N ASP A 44 15.42 -6.80 -9.75
CA ASP A 44 16.85 -7.08 -9.55
C ASP A 44 17.52 -5.99 -8.69
N HIS A 45 17.01 -4.76 -8.76
CA HIS A 45 17.39 -3.61 -7.94
C HIS A 45 16.16 -2.77 -7.65
N ASN A 46 16.21 -1.91 -6.63
CA ASN A 46 15.10 -0.96 -6.42
C ASN A 46 15.07 0.03 -7.59
N PRO A 47 13.94 0.19 -8.29
CA PRO A 47 13.82 1.13 -9.40
C PRO A 47 14.22 2.55 -8.97
N SER A 48 15.00 3.20 -9.80
CA SER A 48 15.27 4.65 -9.69
C SER A 48 14.06 5.46 -10.11
N PHE A 49 14.02 6.74 -9.75
CA PHE A 49 12.95 7.62 -10.22
C PHE A 49 12.92 7.73 -11.75
N GLU A 50 14.07 7.75 -12.41
CA GLU A 50 14.14 7.82 -13.88
C GLU A 50 13.52 6.58 -14.55
N GLU A 51 13.70 5.38 -13.98
CA GLU A 51 13.06 4.16 -14.46
C GLU A 51 11.56 4.19 -14.25
N ILE A 52 11.11 4.66 -13.07
CA ILE A 52 9.68 4.83 -12.78
C ILE A 52 9.05 5.86 -13.72
N LYS A 53 9.73 6.99 -13.94
CA LYS A 53 9.30 8.04 -14.88
C LYS A 53 9.18 7.50 -16.29
N ALA A 54 10.18 6.76 -16.77
CA ALA A 54 10.14 6.15 -18.10
C ALA A 54 8.97 5.15 -18.24
N ALA A 55 8.67 4.39 -17.19
CA ALA A 55 7.51 3.50 -17.16
C ALA A 55 6.18 4.28 -17.22
N ILE A 56 6.07 5.42 -16.51
CA ILE A 56 4.90 6.30 -16.58
C ILE A 56 4.73 6.88 -17.99
N ASP A 57 5.81 7.37 -18.60
CA ASP A 57 5.79 7.97 -19.95
C ASP A 57 5.41 6.93 -21.05
N ALA A 58 5.68 5.65 -20.81
CA ALA A 58 5.37 4.56 -21.74
C ALA A 58 3.98 3.93 -21.54
N PHE A 59 3.31 4.17 -20.41
CA PHE A 59 2.04 3.53 -20.07
C PHE A 59 0.84 4.39 -20.47
N ASP A 60 -0.17 3.77 -21.09
CA ASP A 60 -1.43 4.43 -21.43
C ASP A 60 -2.44 4.36 -20.26
N PHE A 61 -2.62 5.46 -19.55
CA PHE A 61 -3.55 5.57 -18.43
C PHE A 61 -5.01 5.83 -18.84
N THR A 62 -5.34 5.97 -20.13
CA THR A 62 -6.67 6.39 -20.62
C THR A 62 -7.82 5.54 -20.06
N ASN A 63 -7.59 4.25 -19.88
CA ASN A 63 -8.60 3.31 -19.39
C ASN A 63 -8.47 2.99 -17.88
N TYR A 64 -7.60 3.68 -17.17
CA TYR A 64 -7.31 3.41 -15.76
C TYR A 64 -7.57 4.67 -14.91
N PRO A 65 -8.79 4.82 -14.37
CA PRO A 65 -9.16 5.99 -13.58
C PRO A 65 -8.45 6.05 -12.22
N GLU A 66 -7.86 4.92 -11.78
CA GLU A 66 -7.10 4.82 -10.54
C GLU A 66 -5.75 4.14 -10.79
N ALA A 67 -4.69 4.73 -10.25
CA ALA A 67 -3.36 4.13 -10.17
C ALA A 67 -2.97 3.90 -8.71
N VAL A 68 -2.49 2.70 -8.41
CA VAL A 68 -2.29 2.21 -7.04
C VAL A 68 -0.82 1.92 -6.80
N PHE A 69 -0.18 2.64 -5.91
CA PHE A 69 1.16 2.24 -5.41
C PHE A 69 1.00 1.01 -4.53
N CYS A 70 1.33 -0.14 -5.10
CA CYS A 70 1.24 -1.46 -4.47
C CYS A 70 1.96 -2.48 -5.36
N GLY A 71 2.79 -3.30 -4.77
CA GLY A 71 3.55 -4.35 -5.46
C GLY A 71 4.06 -5.37 -4.45
N TYR A 72 5.23 -5.92 -4.70
CA TYR A 72 5.85 -6.91 -3.82
C TYR A 72 6.51 -6.30 -2.57
N GLY A 73 6.71 -4.99 -2.53
CA GLY A 73 7.19 -4.26 -1.37
C GLY A 73 6.12 -3.36 -0.75
N GLU A 74 6.55 -2.65 0.29
CA GLU A 74 5.80 -1.57 0.91
C GLU A 74 6.20 -0.24 0.25
N PRO A 75 5.28 0.47 -0.43
CA PRO A 75 5.62 1.67 -1.19
C PRO A 75 6.32 2.76 -0.35
N THR A 76 5.95 2.89 0.94
CA THR A 76 6.56 3.88 1.83
C THR A 76 8.01 3.54 2.23
N CYS A 77 8.50 2.33 1.91
CA CYS A 77 9.92 1.97 2.02
C CYS A 77 10.78 2.55 0.87
N ALA A 78 10.13 3.04 -0.20
CA ALA A 78 10.76 3.80 -1.29
C ALA A 78 10.18 5.23 -1.32
N TYR A 79 10.09 5.88 -0.17
CA TYR A 79 9.31 7.10 0.04
C TYR A 79 9.66 8.22 -0.93
N ASP A 80 10.94 8.50 -1.17
CA ASP A 80 11.34 9.59 -2.06
C ASP A 80 10.88 9.31 -3.50
N ASN A 81 10.99 8.07 -3.96
CA ASN A 81 10.49 7.66 -5.28
C ASN A 81 8.95 7.67 -5.34
N LEU A 82 8.27 7.26 -4.26
CA LEU A 82 6.81 7.35 -4.14
C LEU A 82 6.32 8.79 -4.36
N ILE A 83 6.93 9.75 -3.65
CA ILE A 83 6.53 11.16 -3.75
C ILE A 83 6.89 11.75 -5.13
N ALA A 84 8.09 11.45 -5.64
CA ALA A 84 8.50 11.93 -6.96
C ALA A 84 7.57 11.39 -8.07
N ALA A 85 7.23 10.09 -8.02
CA ALA A 85 6.31 9.47 -8.97
C ALA A 85 4.89 10.02 -8.85
N ALA A 86 4.37 10.19 -7.63
CA ALA A 86 3.04 10.75 -7.41
C ALA A 86 2.94 12.20 -7.91
N LYS A 87 3.96 13.02 -7.65
CA LYS A 87 4.04 14.38 -8.18
C LYS A 87 4.05 14.38 -9.71
N TYR A 88 4.88 13.54 -10.32
CA TYR A 88 4.97 13.45 -11.77
C TYR A 88 3.64 12.97 -12.39
N MET A 89 2.97 12.00 -11.77
CA MET A 89 1.63 11.57 -12.18
C MET A 89 0.62 12.71 -12.14
N LYS A 90 0.60 13.53 -11.07
CA LYS A 90 -0.31 14.67 -10.96
C LYS A 90 -0.01 15.76 -12.00
N GLU A 91 1.23 15.88 -12.45
CA GLU A 91 1.61 16.82 -13.53
C GLU A 91 1.18 16.30 -14.91
N LYS A 92 1.27 15.00 -15.17
CA LYS A 92 1.03 14.39 -16.49
C LYS A 92 -0.39 13.86 -16.67
N HIS A 93 -0.96 13.30 -15.62
CA HIS A 93 -2.26 12.61 -15.60
C HIS A 93 -3.08 13.09 -14.40
N PRO A 94 -3.45 14.39 -14.32
CA PRO A 94 -4.16 14.94 -13.15
C PRO A 94 -5.55 14.33 -12.93
N GLU A 95 -6.14 13.71 -13.95
CA GLU A 95 -7.42 13.01 -13.90
C GLU A 95 -7.34 11.64 -13.22
N VAL A 96 -6.14 11.04 -13.13
CA VAL A 96 -5.96 9.72 -12.51
C VAL A 96 -5.90 9.86 -10.99
N LEU A 97 -6.77 9.14 -10.29
CA LEU A 97 -6.72 9.06 -8.83
C LEU A 97 -5.53 8.22 -8.36
N LEU A 98 -4.78 8.73 -7.40
CA LEU A 98 -3.63 8.03 -6.85
C LEU A 98 -3.96 7.46 -5.48
N ARG A 99 -3.75 6.15 -5.31
CA ARG A 99 -3.91 5.46 -4.03
C ARG A 99 -2.62 4.77 -3.63
N VAL A 100 -2.36 4.74 -2.33
CA VAL A 100 -1.31 3.90 -1.74
C VAL A 100 -1.94 2.77 -0.92
N ASN A 101 -1.57 1.54 -1.19
CA ASN A 101 -1.80 0.43 -0.27
C ASN A 101 -0.57 0.31 0.63
N THR A 102 -0.75 0.43 1.94
CA THR A 102 0.36 0.50 2.90
C THR A 102 0.09 -0.33 4.16
N ASN A 103 1.15 -0.79 4.79
CA ASN A 103 1.08 -1.37 6.14
C ASN A 103 0.99 -0.30 7.25
N GLY A 104 1.07 0.99 6.91
CA GLY A 104 0.95 2.10 7.85
C GLY A 104 2.19 2.38 8.71
N LEU A 105 3.31 1.72 8.45
CA LEU A 105 4.54 1.83 9.26
C LEU A 105 5.61 2.73 8.61
N GLY A 106 5.23 3.49 7.59
CA GLY A 106 6.14 4.33 6.83
C GLY A 106 6.82 5.42 7.65
N GLU A 107 6.13 6.02 8.64
CA GLU A 107 6.72 7.03 9.53
C GLU A 107 7.82 6.45 10.42
N LEU A 108 7.63 5.22 10.93
CA LEU A 108 8.67 4.51 11.69
C LEU A 108 9.88 4.19 10.81
N PHE A 109 9.66 3.68 9.60
CA PHE A 109 10.73 3.32 8.69
C PHE A 109 11.56 4.54 8.27
N ASN A 110 10.89 5.63 7.87
CA ASN A 110 11.56 6.85 7.39
C ASN A 110 12.04 7.77 8.55
N LYS A 111 11.67 7.47 9.80
CA LYS A 111 12.01 8.27 11.00
C LYS A 111 11.60 9.74 10.84
N LYS A 112 10.52 10.01 10.14
CA LYS A 112 9.95 11.34 9.90
C LYS A 112 8.45 11.26 9.64
N PRO A 113 7.68 12.33 9.91
CA PRO A 113 6.29 12.41 9.45
C PRO A 113 6.24 12.41 7.92
N ILE A 114 5.38 11.56 7.33
CA ILE A 114 5.24 11.43 5.88
C ILE A 114 3.81 11.70 5.38
N ALA A 115 2.81 11.57 6.26
CA ALA A 115 1.40 11.65 5.89
C ALA A 115 1.03 13.00 5.24
N GLU A 116 1.51 14.12 5.80
CA GLU A 116 1.19 15.47 5.31
C GLU A 116 1.75 15.74 3.91
N GLU A 117 2.96 15.25 3.63
CA GLU A 117 3.56 15.39 2.31
C GLU A 117 2.88 14.45 1.29
N MET A 118 2.58 13.22 1.69
CA MET A 118 1.84 12.28 0.85
C MET A 118 0.48 12.85 0.43
N ALA A 119 -0.26 13.45 1.36
CA ALA A 119 -1.61 13.98 1.11
C ALA A 119 -1.65 15.15 0.09
N LYS A 120 -0.50 15.71 -0.28
CA LYS A 120 -0.43 16.74 -1.35
C LYS A 120 -0.58 16.13 -2.75
N TYR A 121 -0.27 14.85 -2.91
CA TYR A 121 -0.19 14.18 -4.22
C TYR A 121 -1.00 12.89 -4.28
N ILE A 122 -1.29 12.26 -3.14
CA ILE A 122 -2.03 11.01 -3.04
C ILE A 122 -3.47 11.31 -2.59
N ASP A 123 -4.45 10.78 -3.30
CA ASP A 123 -5.88 11.02 -3.02
C ASP A 123 -6.42 10.06 -1.96
N ALA A 124 -5.94 8.82 -1.97
CA ALA A 124 -6.48 7.76 -1.12
C ALA A 124 -5.40 6.86 -0.51
N VAL A 125 -5.68 6.32 0.68
CA VAL A 125 -4.85 5.29 1.29
C VAL A 125 -5.68 4.09 1.73
N SER A 126 -5.14 2.89 1.50
CA SER A 126 -5.68 1.63 2.03
C SER A 126 -4.67 1.06 3.00
N ILE A 127 -5.02 1.04 4.29
CA ILE A 127 -4.12 0.66 5.38
C ILE A 127 -4.40 -0.78 5.79
N SER A 128 -3.37 -1.60 5.86
CA SER A 128 -3.47 -3.02 6.20
C SER A 128 -3.65 -3.21 7.71
N LEU A 129 -4.90 -3.32 8.18
CA LEU A 129 -5.22 -3.60 9.59
C LEU A 129 -4.88 -5.04 9.97
N ASN A 130 -5.28 -5.98 9.17
CA ASN A 130 -4.95 -7.43 9.15
C ASN A 130 -5.24 -8.24 10.43
N ALA A 131 -5.45 -7.62 11.60
CA ALA A 131 -5.76 -8.31 12.85
C ALA A 131 -6.42 -7.37 13.86
N PRO A 132 -7.17 -7.91 14.87
CA PRO A 132 -7.88 -7.09 15.86
C PRO A 132 -7.04 -6.74 17.10
N THR A 133 -5.89 -7.38 17.32
CA THR A 133 -5.03 -7.13 18.49
C THR A 133 -3.56 -7.01 18.09
N ALA A 134 -2.75 -6.41 18.95
CA ALA A 134 -1.31 -6.26 18.72
C ALA A 134 -0.60 -7.62 18.61
N GLU A 135 -0.97 -8.58 19.48
CA GLU A 135 -0.40 -9.93 19.49
C GLU A 135 -0.72 -10.64 18.17
N ARG A 136 -1.99 -10.62 17.74
CA ARG A 136 -2.40 -11.27 16.50
C ARG A 136 -1.82 -10.57 15.28
N TYR A 137 -1.72 -9.25 15.30
CA TYR A 137 -1.05 -8.47 14.25
C TYR A 137 0.43 -8.88 14.12
N GLN A 138 1.14 -9.01 15.26
CA GLN A 138 2.52 -9.49 15.27
C GLN A 138 2.68 -10.89 14.68
N GLU A 139 1.77 -11.80 15.00
CA GLU A 139 1.79 -13.18 14.48
C GLU A 139 1.60 -13.23 12.96
N VAL A 140 0.60 -12.52 12.43
CA VAL A 140 0.21 -12.66 11.02
C VAL A 140 1.00 -11.73 10.08
N THR A 141 1.47 -10.58 10.56
CA THR A 141 2.20 -9.61 9.71
C THR A 141 3.70 -9.59 9.93
N GLN A 142 4.18 -10.08 11.08
CA GLN A 142 5.60 -10.17 11.45
C GLN A 142 6.37 -8.87 11.14
N PRO A 143 5.95 -7.71 11.70
CA PRO A 143 6.62 -6.44 11.47
C PRO A 143 7.99 -6.41 12.16
N CYS A 144 8.92 -5.63 11.62
CA CYS A 144 10.23 -5.44 12.21
C CYS A 144 10.27 -4.43 13.38
N PHE A 145 9.13 -3.86 13.77
CA PHE A 145 8.96 -2.90 14.86
C PHE A 145 8.11 -3.47 15.99
N GLU A 146 8.51 -3.21 17.26
CA GLU A 146 7.82 -3.74 18.45
C GLU A 146 6.39 -3.18 18.61
N ASN A 147 6.20 -1.88 18.36
CA ASN A 147 4.92 -1.19 18.55
C ASN A 147 4.15 -0.98 17.23
N ALA A 148 4.32 -1.87 16.26
CA ALA A 148 3.79 -1.70 14.92
C ALA A 148 2.26 -1.52 14.87
N PHE A 149 1.49 -2.25 15.68
CA PHE A 149 0.03 -2.17 15.66
C PHE A 149 -0.50 -0.80 16.14
N PRO A 150 -0.11 -0.27 17.33
CA PRO A 150 -0.53 1.05 17.74
C PRO A 150 -0.03 2.16 16.82
N ASP A 151 1.18 2.04 16.24
CA ASP A 151 1.72 3.03 15.32
C ASP A 151 0.97 3.05 13.98
N MET A 152 0.57 1.88 13.46
CA MET A 152 -0.30 1.77 12.29
C MET A 152 -1.66 2.43 12.54
N LEU A 153 -2.26 2.22 13.72
CA LEU A 153 -3.52 2.89 14.09
C LEU A 153 -3.34 4.41 14.23
N ALA A 154 -2.22 4.86 14.81
CA ALA A 154 -1.91 6.29 14.89
C ALA A 154 -1.72 6.93 13.51
N PHE A 155 -1.08 6.22 12.57
CA PHE A 155 -1.02 6.65 11.16
C PHE A 155 -2.41 6.74 10.53
N ALA A 156 -3.30 5.77 10.78
CA ALA A 156 -4.66 5.78 10.27
C ALA A 156 -5.48 6.99 10.77
N GLU A 157 -5.34 7.37 12.04
CA GLU A 157 -5.95 8.57 12.60
C GLU A 157 -5.45 9.88 11.95
N LYS A 158 -4.17 9.96 11.62
CA LYS A 158 -3.61 11.07 10.84
C LYS A 158 -4.15 11.07 9.42
N ALA A 159 -4.10 9.92 8.77
CA ALA A 159 -4.54 9.74 7.39
C ALA A 159 -5.99 10.18 7.19
N LYS A 160 -6.90 9.81 8.12
CA LYS A 160 -8.30 10.21 8.10
C LYS A 160 -8.52 11.72 8.04
N LYS A 161 -7.60 12.51 8.57
CA LYS A 161 -7.68 13.98 8.58
C LYS A 161 -7.09 14.64 7.33
N LEU A 162 -6.25 13.93 6.60
CA LEU A 162 -5.40 14.49 5.56
C LEU A 162 -5.78 14.03 4.15
N PHE A 163 -6.19 12.77 3.99
CA PHE A 163 -6.51 12.20 2.68
C PHE A 163 -7.99 12.27 2.35
N SER A 164 -8.30 12.41 1.08
CA SER A 164 -9.70 12.46 0.59
C SER A 164 -10.45 11.15 0.85
N SER A 165 -9.75 10.01 0.84
CA SER A 165 -10.30 8.70 1.12
C SER A 165 -9.32 7.83 1.91
N VAL A 166 -9.83 7.20 2.97
CA VAL A 166 -9.08 6.26 3.80
C VAL A 166 -9.92 5.01 4.02
N GLN A 167 -9.32 3.84 3.85
CA GLN A 167 -9.93 2.58 4.23
C GLN A 167 -8.93 1.66 4.94
N PHE A 168 -9.44 0.83 5.83
CA PHE A 168 -8.72 -0.34 6.28
C PHE A 168 -8.90 -1.51 5.31
N SER A 169 -7.93 -2.40 5.27
CA SER A 169 -8.08 -3.70 4.62
C SER A 169 -7.53 -4.80 5.51
N LEU A 170 -8.10 -5.98 5.40
CA LEU A 170 -7.57 -7.21 5.98
C LEU A 170 -7.71 -8.38 5.00
N VAL A 171 -6.89 -9.40 5.17
CA VAL A 171 -6.97 -10.64 4.39
C VAL A 171 -7.67 -11.70 5.25
N SER A 172 -8.59 -12.47 4.66
CA SER A 172 -9.46 -13.43 5.36
C SER A 172 -8.75 -14.74 5.76
N ILE A 173 -7.50 -14.64 6.25
CA ILE A 173 -6.75 -15.76 6.83
C ILE A 173 -7.01 -15.93 8.34
N ILE A 174 -7.70 -14.97 8.93
CA ILE A 174 -8.07 -14.94 10.35
C ILE A 174 -9.53 -15.41 10.51
N SER A 175 -9.93 -15.76 11.73
CA SER A 175 -11.29 -16.25 11.99
C SER A 175 -12.37 -15.19 11.77
N GLN A 176 -13.63 -15.59 11.63
CA GLN A 176 -14.74 -14.65 11.49
C GLN A 176 -14.87 -13.77 12.73
N GLU A 177 -14.64 -14.31 13.94
CA GLU A 177 -14.64 -13.54 15.18
C GLU A 177 -13.56 -12.45 15.19
N GLU A 178 -12.38 -12.75 14.63
CA GLU A 178 -11.30 -11.78 14.50
C GLU A 178 -11.62 -10.72 13.43
N ILE A 179 -12.29 -11.10 12.34
CA ILE A 179 -12.80 -10.15 11.33
C ILE A 179 -13.84 -9.20 11.96
N ASP A 180 -14.79 -9.74 12.72
CA ASP A 180 -15.83 -8.96 13.41
C ASP A 180 -15.21 -8.03 14.47
N ALA A 181 -14.18 -8.47 15.17
CA ALA A 181 -13.42 -7.63 16.10
C ALA A 181 -12.64 -6.51 15.38
N SER A 182 -12.05 -6.81 14.22
CA SER A 182 -11.40 -5.81 13.37
C SER A 182 -12.40 -4.79 12.82
N GLN A 183 -13.62 -5.21 12.47
CA GLN A 183 -14.70 -4.31 12.07
C GLN A 183 -15.05 -3.32 13.18
N LYS A 184 -15.13 -3.76 14.44
CA LYS A 184 -15.38 -2.86 15.59
C LYS A 184 -14.30 -1.79 15.76
N ILE A 185 -13.03 -2.12 15.46
CA ILE A 185 -11.94 -1.13 15.46
C ILE A 185 -12.18 -0.10 14.34
N ALA A 186 -12.47 -0.58 13.14
CA ALA A 186 -12.75 0.26 11.99
C ALA A 186 -13.95 1.20 12.25
N ASP A 187 -15.05 0.66 12.79
CA ASP A 187 -16.25 1.43 13.15
C ASP A 187 -15.94 2.51 14.19
N LYS A 188 -15.20 2.16 15.26
CA LYS A 188 -14.78 3.11 16.29
C LYS A 188 -13.95 4.25 15.75
N MET A 189 -13.08 3.95 14.76
CA MET A 189 -12.26 4.97 14.11
C MET A 189 -13.02 5.70 12.99
N GLY A 190 -14.21 5.21 12.59
CA GLY A 190 -14.97 5.76 11.47
C GLY A 190 -14.22 5.63 10.14
N ILE A 191 -13.50 4.52 9.94
CA ILE A 191 -12.76 4.18 8.73
C ILE A 191 -13.36 2.88 8.18
N PRO A 192 -13.84 2.83 6.93
CA PRO A 192 -14.41 1.61 6.36
C PRO A 192 -13.39 0.47 6.28
N LEU A 193 -13.83 -0.77 6.51
CA LEU A 193 -13.02 -1.97 6.41
C LEU A 193 -13.37 -2.78 5.16
N LYS A 194 -12.35 -3.09 4.36
CA LYS A 194 -12.45 -4.00 3.21
C LYS A 194 -11.81 -5.34 3.54
N VAL A 195 -12.62 -6.39 3.57
CA VAL A 195 -12.14 -7.77 3.67
C VAL A 195 -11.73 -8.27 2.28
N ARG A 196 -10.51 -8.71 2.14
CA ARG A 196 -9.97 -9.35 0.92
C ARG A 196 -9.94 -10.85 1.15
N ILE A 197 -10.61 -11.58 0.27
CA ILE A 197 -10.59 -13.05 0.31
C ILE A 197 -9.18 -13.53 -0.02
N TYR A 198 -8.65 -14.40 0.81
CA TYR A 198 -7.40 -15.11 0.54
C TYR A 198 -7.70 -16.22 -0.46
N SER A 199 -7.01 -16.21 -1.58
CA SER A 199 -7.19 -17.18 -2.68
C SER A 199 -5.86 -17.54 -3.30
#